data_4adf715695a8f4e524d22221df0638d9
#
_entry.id   4adf715695a8f4e524d22221df0638d9
#
_cell.length_a   1.000
_cell.length_b   1.000
_cell.length_c   1.000
_cell.angle_alpha   90.00
_cell.angle_beta   90.00
_cell.angle_gamma   90.00
#
_symmetry.space_group_name_H-M   'P 1'
#
loop_
_entity.id
_entity.type
_entity.pdbx_description
1 polymer ?
#
loop_
_entity_poly.entity_id
_entity_poly.type
_entity_poly.pdbx_seq_one_letter_code
_entity_poly.pdbx_strand_id
1 'polypeptide(L)'
;MNMRLRSLWREWASPIVFALLLTQFGATAVGVDGASMMPALRHGEHLLLPTAEGWAHRLGLGGYRRGDIVVFKPPRGAEYEWRSDYRGVPLPWRYRPYLVKRVVGVPGDTIRIRAGQVSVNGQPLPEKETQAYWNTFCADTTSAPANSVAASPSRMNLPSVTVPPHSYFVMGDNRSPGGSLDSRAFGPVDVRDISARAVVSVWPLIRKASATPPCDGGPQPEERVTFSGHEEWNPRLLLP
;
A
#
# COMPACT_ATOMS: atom_id res chain seq x y z
N MET A 1 19.55 -34.44 -28.05
CA MET A 1 19.94 -33.25 -27.23
C MET A 1 21.31 -33.58 -26.62
N ASN A 2 22.36 -32.84 -27.06
CA ASN A 2 23.76 -33.13 -26.75
C ASN A 2 24.03 -33.11 -25.23
N MET A 3 24.91 -34.01 -24.75
CA MET A 3 25.26 -34.14 -23.31
C MET A 3 25.67 -32.81 -22.67
N ARG A 4 26.41 -31.97 -23.41
CA ARG A 4 26.80 -30.60 -22.97
C ARG A 4 25.61 -29.64 -22.76
N LEU A 5 24.54 -29.75 -23.58
CA LEU A 5 23.34 -28.93 -23.44
C LEU A 5 22.54 -29.34 -22.18
N ARG A 6 22.53 -30.65 -21.84
CA ARG A 6 21.88 -31.17 -20.63
C ARG A 6 22.61 -30.76 -19.35
N SER A 7 23.94 -30.66 -19.35
CA SER A 7 24.69 -30.19 -18.18
C SER A 7 24.52 -28.70 -17.97
N LEU A 8 24.59 -27.89 -19.01
CA LEU A 8 24.32 -26.44 -18.95
C LEU A 8 22.90 -26.12 -18.44
N TRP A 9 21.91 -26.88 -18.92
CA TRP A 9 20.54 -26.71 -18.44
C TRP A 9 20.40 -27.03 -16.95
N ARG A 10 20.98 -28.13 -16.50
CA ARG A 10 20.87 -28.61 -15.13
C ARG A 10 21.65 -27.75 -14.13
N GLU A 11 22.83 -27.27 -14.53
CA GLU A 11 23.75 -26.55 -13.65
C GLU A 11 23.42 -25.05 -13.56
N TRP A 12 22.95 -24.45 -14.63
CA TRP A 12 22.76 -23.00 -14.71
C TRP A 12 21.33 -22.55 -15.00
N ALA A 13 20.69 -23.11 -16.00
CA ALA A 13 19.36 -22.65 -16.41
C ALA A 13 18.27 -23.09 -15.45
N SER A 14 18.31 -24.33 -14.94
CA SER A 14 17.29 -24.87 -14.03
C SER A 14 17.19 -24.11 -12.71
N PRO A 15 18.29 -23.77 -12.00
CA PRO A 15 18.21 -22.96 -10.78
C PRO A 15 17.68 -21.54 -11.04
N ILE A 16 18.06 -20.94 -12.18
CA ILE A 16 17.56 -19.61 -12.55
C ILE A 16 16.05 -19.64 -12.83
N VAL A 17 15.61 -20.62 -13.63
CA VAL A 17 14.17 -20.81 -13.92
C VAL A 17 13.40 -21.10 -12.64
N PHE A 18 13.93 -21.96 -11.76
CA PHE A 18 13.31 -22.26 -10.48
C PHE A 18 13.19 -21.00 -9.59
N ALA A 19 14.25 -20.19 -9.48
CA ALA A 19 14.24 -18.94 -8.73
C ALA A 19 13.20 -17.94 -9.29
N LEU A 20 13.13 -17.82 -10.63
CA LEU A 20 12.12 -16.99 -11.28
C LEU A 20 10.70 -17.48 -11.01
N LEU A 21 10.46 -18.78 -11.11
CA LEU A 21 9.16 -19.36 -10.79
C LEU A 21 8.81 -19.17 -9.32
N LEU A 22 9.76 -19.33 -8.41
CA LEU A 22 9.54 -19.13 -6.99
C LEU A 22 9.14 -17.68 -6.67
N THR A 23 9.82 -16.70 -7.26
CA THR A 23 9.49 -15.28 -7.06
C THR A 23 8.18 -14.88 -7.73
N GLN A 24 7.82 -15.50 -8.85
CA GLN A 24 6.57 -15.18 -9.56
C GLN A 24 5.34 -15.86 -8.94
N PHE A 25 5.48 -17.10 -8.43
CA PHE A 25 4.35 -17.91 -7.96
C PHE A 25 4.43 -18.29 -6.48
N GLY A 26 5.57 -18.12 -5.84
CA GLY A 26 5.75 -18.43 -4.42
C GLY A 26 5.53 -17.21 -3.55
N ALA A 27 6.60 -16.55 -3.15
CA ALA A 27 6.57 -15.37 -2.30
C ALA A 27 7.66 -14.37 -2.71
N THR A 28 7.38 -13.09 -2.50
CA THR A 28 8.35 -12.00 -2.67
C THR A 28 8.34 -11.10 -1.45
N ALA A 29 9.42 -10.34 -1.25
CA ALA A 29 9.51 -9.34 -0.22
C ALA A 29 9.53 -7.93 -0.85
N VAL A 30 8.79 -6.99 -0.22
CA VAL A 30 8.72 -5.59 -0.65
C VAL A 30 8.99 -4.68 0.54
N GLY A 31 9.88 -3.71 0.36
CA GLY A 31 10.12 -2.66 1.34
C GLY A 31 9.02 -1.58 1.30
N VAL A 32 8.62 -1.13 2.48
CA VAL A 32 7.70 0.01 2.65
C VAL A 32 8.49 1.30 2.57
N ASP A 33 8.05 2.20 1.69
CA ASP A 33 8.62 3.53 1.50
C ASP A 33 7.57 4.59 1.87
N GLY A 34 7.92 5.50 2.77
CA GLY A 34 7.06 6.58 3.24
C GLY A 34 6.14 6.23 4.40
N ALA A 35 5.35 7.23 4.80
CA ALA A 35 4.50 7.19 6.00
C ALA A 35 3.02 6.95 5.70
N SER A 36 2.66 6.63 4.45
CA SER A 36 1.25 6.56 4.03
C SER A 36 0.44 5.44 4.68
N MET A 37 1.10 4.44 5.27
CA MET A 37 0.48 3.31 5.96
C MET A 37 0.65 3.36 7.48
N MET A 38 1.16 4.45 8.04
CA MET A 38 1.22 4.62 9.48
C MET A 38 -0.19 4.75 10.09
N PRO A 39 -0.43 4.22 11.28
CA PRO A 39 0.54 3.56 12.18
C PRO A 39 0.82 2.09 11.87
N ALA A 40 0.03 1.43 11.03
CA ALA A 40 0.11 -0.01 10.82
C ALA A 40 1.46 -0.46 10.24
N LEU A 41 1.98 0.28 9.24
CA LEU A 41 3.29 0.02 8.65
C LEU A 41 4.14 1.30 8.67
N ARG A 42 5.44 1.12 8.90
CA ARG A 42 6.41 2.22 8.92
C ARG A 42 7.39 2.10 7.76
N HIS A 43 7.99 3.24 7.44
CA HIS A 43 9.09 3.25 6.48
C HIS A 43 10.19 2.26 6.88
N GLY A 44 10.80 1.59 5.89
CA GLY A 44 11.85 0.60 6.10
C GLY A 44 11.36 -0.79 6.52
N GLU A 45 10.07 -0.98 6.79
CA GLU A 45 9.53 -2.33 7.02
C GLU A 45 9.55 -3.15 5.71
N HIS A 46 9.82 -4.45 5.84
CA HIS A 46 9.77 -5.39 4.73
C HIS A 46 8.59 -6.34 4.90
N LEU A 47 7.79 -6.44 3.86
CA LEU A 47 6.57 -7.22 3.83
C LEU A 47 6.77 -8.48 3.01
N LEU A 48 6.27 -9.61 3.49
CA LEU A 48 6.20 -10.85 2.72
C LEU A 48 4.85 -10.94 2.00
N LEU A 49 4.93 -11.23 0.70
CA LEU A 49 3.79 -11.30 -0.21
C LEU A 49 3.72 -12.68 -0.88
N PRO A 50 2.70 -13.51 -0.62
CA PRO A 50 2.44 -14.72 -1.40
C PRO A 50 1.89 -14.34 -2.78
N THR A 51 2.71 -14.47 -3.82
CA THR A 51 2.37 -14.03 -5.18
C THR A 51 1.33 -14.93 -5.85
N ALA A 52 1.26 -16.21 -5.46
CA ALA A 52 0.28 -17.17 -5.99
C ALA A 52 -1.17 -16.70 -5.75
N GLU A 53 -1.46 -16.09 -4.59
CA GLU A 53 -2.77 -15.52 -4.28
C GLU A 53 -3.18 -14.45 -5.30
N GLY A 54 -2.26 -13.54 -5.64
CA GLY A 54 -2.53 -12.50 -6.65
C GLY A 54 -2.85 -13.07 -8.03
N TRP A 55 -2.18 -14.14 -8.44
CA TRP A 55 -2.50 -14.83 -9.68
C TRP A 55 -3.88 -15.49 -9.64
N ALA A 56 -4.22 -16.18 -8.54
CA ALA A 56 -5.54 -16.79 -8.36
C ALA A 56 -6.66 -15.74 -8.48
N HIS A 57 -6.53 -14.60 -7.81
CA HIS A 57 -7.53 -13.52 -7.84
C HIS A 57 -7.68 -12.90 -9.25
N ARG A 58 -6.60 -12.75 -9.99
CA ARG A 58 -6.64 -12.28 -11.40
C ARG A 58 -7.37 -13.24 -12.32
N LEU A 59 -7.35 -14.54 -12.01
CA LEU A 59 -8.09 -15.58 -12.71
C LEU A 59 -9.54 -15.73 -12.21
N GLY A 60 -9.97 -14.88 -11.27
CA GLY A 60 -11.33 -14.93 -10.70
C GLY A 60 -11.50 -15.97 -9.59
N LEU A 61 -10.41 -16.52 -9.07
CA LEU A 61 -10.44 -17.49 -7.98
C LEU A 61 -10.21 -16.79 -6.64
N GLY A 62 -11.28 -16.48 -5.93
CA GLY A 62 -11.24 -15.76 -4.66
C GLY A 62 -11.22 -14.23 -4.84
N GLY A 63 -10.76 -13.51 -3.81
CA GLY A 63 -10.69 -12.04 -3.81
C GLY A 63 -10.17 -11.50 -2.50
N TYR A 64 -9.73 -10.25 -2.52
CA TYR A 64 -9.26 -9.54 -1.32
C TYR A 64 -10.45 -9.15 -0.44
N ARG A 65 -10.20 -9.05 0.86
CA ARG A 65 -11.20 -8.68 1.88
C ARG A 65 -10.96 -7.25 2.36
N ARG A 66 -11.98 -6.63 2.93
CA ARG A 66 -11.79 -5.37 3.66
C ARG A 66 -10.82 -5.60 4.81
N GLY A 67 -9.88 -4.66 4.98
CA GLY A 67 -8.80 -4.76 5.95
C GLY A 67 -7.49 -5.32 5.37
N ASP A 68 -7.52 -6.10 4.29
CA ASP A 68 -6.30 -6.61 3.67
C ASP A 68 -5.38 -5.48 3.24
N ILE A 69 -4.09 -5.61 3.53
CA ILE A 69 -3.06 -4.71 3.02
C ILE A 69 -2.56 -5.27 1.69
N VAL A 70 -2.70 -4.50 0.63
CA VAL A 70 -2.35 -4.94 -0.73
C VAL A 70 -1.22 -4.11 -1.32
N VAL A 71 -0.39 -4.77 -2.11
CA VAL A 71 0.66 -4.15 -2.92
C VAL A 71 0.19 -4.14 -4.37
N PHE A 72 0.16 -2.97 -4.98
CA PHE A 72 -0.39 -2.78 -6.31
C PHE A 72 0.36 -1.69 -7.09
N LYS A 73 0.15 -1.64 -8.40
CA LYS A 73 0.58 -0.53 -9.25
C LYS A 73 -0.54 0.50 -9.38
N PRO A 74 -0.25 1.82 -9.27
CA PRO A 74 -1.30 2.84 -9.42
C PRO A 74 -2.00 2.68 -10.77
N PRO A 75 -3.30 3.03 -10.88
CA PRO A 75 -4.01 3.00 -12.15
C PRO A 75 -3.27 3.76 -13.24
N ARG A 76 -3.45 3.36 -14.51
CA ARG A 76 -2.72 3.99 -15.63
C ARG A 76 -3.05 5.48 -15.78
N GLY A 77 -4.27 5.90 -15.43
CA GLY A 77 -4.67 7.30 -15.43
C GLY A 77 -4.08 8.16 -14.30
N ALA A 78 -3.41 7.54 -13.32
CA ALA A 78 -2.74 8.25 -12.23
C ALA A 78 -1.27 8.55 -12.58
N GLU A 79 -1.03 9.27 -13.68
CA GLU A 79 0.33 9.53 -14.16
C GLU A 79 1.18 10.35 -13.20
N TYR A 80 0.57 11.10 -12.30
CA TYR A 80 1.25 11.85 -11.24
C TYR A 80 1.94 10.94 -10.20
N GLU A 81 1.57 9.64 -10.13
CA GLU A 81 2.22 8.62 -9.31
C GLU A 81 3.41 7.95 -10.03
N TRP A 82 3.58 8.21 -11.33
CA TRP A 82 4.64 7.57 -12.10
C TRP A 82 5.99 8.23 -11.79
N ARG A 83 6.99 7.41 -11.57
CA ARG A 83 8.35 7.84 -11.27
C ARG A 83 9.26 7.72 -12.50
N SER A 84 10.23 8.65 -12.59
CA SER A 84 11.30 8.66 -13.58
C SER A 84 12.67 8.40 -12.94
N ASP A 85 12.69 7.97 -11.67
CA ASP A 85 13.90 7.60 -10.95
C ASP A 85 13.69 6.28 -10.20
N TYR A 86 14.76 5.52 -10.03
CA TYR A 86 14.77 4.33 -9.17
C TYR A 86 15.86 4.50 -8.11
N ARG A 87 15.44 4.67 -6.85
CA ARG A 87 16.34 4.92 -5.70
C ARG A 87 17.32 6.07 -5.94
N GLY A 88 16.83 7.17 -6.50
CA GLY A 88 17.63 8.36 -6.83
C GLY A 88 18.43 8.27 -8.14
N VAL A 89 18.41 7.12 -8.83
CA VAL A 89 19.02 6.99 -10.15
C VAL A 89 17.99 7.36 -11.22
N PRO A 90 18.22 8.43 -12.02
CA PRO A 90 17.29 8.86 -13.06
C PRO A 90 17.17 7.79 -14.16
N LEU A 91 15.94 7.54 -14.60
CA LEU A 91 15.61 6.62 -15.68
C LEU A 91 15.16 7.40 -16.93
N PRO A 92 15.48 6.95 -18.14
CA PRO A 92 15.03 7.58 -19.37
C PRO A 92 13.55 7.31 -19.70
N TRP A 93 12.83 6.57 -18.86
CA TRP A 93 11.40 6.30 -18.97
C TRP A 93 10.72 6.47 -17.62
N ARG A 94 9.39 6.66 -17.65
CA ARG A 94 8.55 6.66 -16.46
C ARG A 94 7.96 5.27 -16.23
N TYR A 95 7.84 4.86 -14.96
CA TYR A 95 7.25 3.59 -14.59
C TYR A 95 6.25 3.77 -13.43
N ARG A 96 5.34 2.81 -13.30
CA ARG A 96 4.40 2.75 -12.17
C ARG A 96 5.08 2.05 -10.98
N PRO A 97 5.40 2.76 -9.88
CA PRO A 97 5.95 2.13 -8.69
C PRO A 97 4.92 1.24 -8.02
N TYR A 98 5.37 0.36 -7.15
CA TYR A 98 4.46 -0.35 -6.27
C TYR A 98 4.05 0.56 -5.12
N LEU A 99 2.75 0.56 -4.82
CA LEU A 99 2.14 1.23 -3.68
C LEU A 99 1.59 0.20 -2.72
N VAL A 100 1.58 0.55 -1.44
CA VAL A 100 1.00 -0.27 -0.36
C VAL A 100 -0.17 0.48 0.23
N LYS A 101 -1.38 -0.12 0.26
CA LYS A 101 -2.60 0.48 0.84
C LYS A 101 -3.49 -0.61 1.43
N ARG A 102 -4.46 -0.20 2.23
CA ARG A 102 -5.48 -1.07 2.82
C ARG A 102 -6.73 -1.10 1.96
N VAL A 103 -7.29 -2.27 1.75
CA VAL A 103 -8.61 -2.46 1.11
C VAL A 103 -9.69 -1.96 2.06
N VAL A 104 -10.43 -0.97 1.63
CA VAL A 104 -11.56 -0.35 2.35
C VAL A 104 -12.88 -0.79 1.73
N GLY A 105 -12.93 -0.92 0.41
CA GLY A 105 -14.10 -1.39 -0.32
C GLY A 105 -13.79 -2.52 -1.28
N VAL A 106 -14.70 -3.49 -1.34
CA VAL A 106 -14.67 -4.63 -2.26
C VAL A 106 -15.68 -4.43 -3.38
N PRO A 107 -15.64 -5.22 -4.48
CA PRO A 107 -16.60 -5.10 -5.58
C PRO A 107 -18.05 -5.05 -5.10
N GLY A 108 -18.81 -4.06 -5.60
CA GLY A 108 -20.20 -3.81 -5.23
C GLY A 108 -20.41 -2.91 -4.01
N ASP A 109 -19.37 -2.63 -3.22
CA ASP A 109 -19.50 -1.70 -2.10
C ASP A 109 -19.73 -0.26 -2.56
N THR A 110 -20.50 0.46 -1.78
CA THR A 110 -20.69 1.90 -1.92
C THR A 110 -19.90 2.64 -0.84
N ILE A 111 -18.86 3.35 -1.26
CA ILE A 111 -17.97 4.10 -0.38
C ILE A 111 -18.40 5.57 -0.38
N ARG A 112 -18.46 6.17 0.81
CA ARG A 112 -18.71 7.58 1.00
C ARG A 112 -17.77 8.13 2.06
N ILE A 113 -17.25 9.32 1.83
CA ILE A 113 -16.39 10.01 2.80
C ILE A 113 -17.01 11.38 3.11
N ARG A 114 -17.22 11.67 4.39
CA ARG A 114 -17.70 12.97 4.90
C ARG A 114 -16.83 13.43 6.03
N ALA A 115 -16.28 14.61 5.94
CA ALA A 115 -15.36 15.18 6.92
C ALA A 115 -14.27 14.19 7.37
N GLY A 116 -13.70 13.43 6.42
CA GLY A 116 -12.68 12.41 6.66
C GLY A 116 -13.21 11.06 7.17
N GLN A 117 -14.47 10.98 7.61
CA GLN A 117 -15.07 9.72 8.04
C GLN A 117 -15.50 8.88 6.86
N VAL A 118 -15.06 7.63 6.84
CA VAL A 118 -15.37 6.66 5.79
C VAL A 118 -16.60 5.85 6.21
N SER A 119 -17.53 5.70 5.28
CA SER A 119 -18.66 4.77 5.40
C SER A 119 -18.71 3.83 4.22
N VAL A 120 -19.05 2.59 4.49
CA VAL A 120 -19.19 1.52 3.49
C VAL A 120 -20.64 1.00 3.59
N ASN A 121 -21.38 1.05 2.48
CA ASN A 121 -22.77 0.65 2.41
C ASN A 121 -23.66 1.35 3.48
N GLY A 122 -23.35 2.61 3.76
CA GLY A 122 -24.03 3.44 4.75
C GLY A 122 -23.61 3.21 6.20
N GLN A 123 -22.74 2.25 6.48
CA GLN A 123 -22.23 1.97 7.82
C GLN A 123 -20.84 2.60 8.00
N PRO A 124 -20.56 3.27 9.13
CA PRO A 124 -19.22 3.77 9.42
C PRO A 124 -18.20 2.62 9.43
N LEU A 125 -17.04 2.85 8.80
CA LEU A 125 -15.95 1.89 8.85
C LEU A 125 -15.34 1.90 10.27
N PRO A 126 -15.18 0.74 10.95
CA PRO A 126 -14.60 0.67 12.28
C PRO A 126 -13.08 0.85 12.25
N GLU A 127 -12.63 2.10 12.19
CA GLU A 127 -11.19 2.46 12.12
C GLU A 127 -10.73 3.21 13.38
N LYS A 128 -11.27 2.83 14.54
CA LYS A 128 -11.05 3.56 15.81
C LYS A 128 -9.58 3.78 16.15
N GLU A 129 -8.74 2.77 15.94
CA GLU A 129 -7.30 2.87 16.26
C GLU A 129 -6.58 3.83 15.32
N THR A 130 -6.83 3.73 14.03
CA THR A 130 -6.27 4.63 13.02
C THR A 130 -6.73 6.06 13.23
N GLN A 131 -8.02 6.27 13.48
CA GLN A 131 -8.58 7.60 13.77
C GLN A 131 -8.05 8.17 15.08
N ALA A 132 -7.99 7.38 16.14
CA ALA A 132 -7.46 7.83 17.43
C ALA A 132 -5.98 8.26 17.30
N TYR A 133 -5.18 7.48 16.59
CA TYR A 133 -3.79 7.80 16.34
C TYR A 133 -3.63 9.16 15.63
N TRP A 134 -4.33 9.36 14.50
CA TRP A 134 -4.20 10.59 13.71
C TRP A 134 -4.84 11.80 14.40
N ASN A 135 -5.94 11.61 15.15
CA ASN A 135 -6.53 12.68 15.95
C ASN A 135 -5.59 13.13 17.08
N THR A 136 -4.80 12.23 17.66
CA THR A 136 -3.84 12.59 18.71
C THR A 136 -2.71 13.47 18.16
N PHE A 137 -2.22 13.19 16.95
CA PHE A 137 -1.05 13.86 16.40
C PHE A 137 -1.39 14.97 15.39
N CYS A 138 -2.56 14.94 14.78
CA CYS A 138 -2.91 15.80 13.65
C CYS A 138 -4.27 16.50 13.79
N ALA A 139 -4.79 16.64 15.02
CA ALA A 139 -6.11 17.23 15.29
C ALA A 139 -6.26 18.67 14.78
N ASP A 140 -5.17 19.45 14.78
CA ASP A 140 -5.18 20.88 14.48
C ASP A 140 -4.78 21.23 13.05
N THR A 141 -4.57 20.26 12.17
CA THR A 141 -4.07 20.52 10.81
C THR A 141 -5.18 20.84 9.82
N THR A 142 -5.97 21.86 10.09
CA THR A 142 -6.79 22.53 9.06
C THR A 142 -5.95 23.34 8.05
N SER A 143 -4.64 23.44 8.26
CA SER A 143 -3.68 24.25 7.48
C SER A 143 -2.75 23.44 6.56
N ALA A 144 -3.28 22.41 5.88
CA ALA A 144 -2.53 21.83 4.77
C ALA A 144 -2.31 22.90 3.69
N PRO A 145 -1.10 23.03 3.10
CA PRO A 145 -0.87 24.02 2.05
C PRO A 145 -1.85 23.76 0.90
N ALA A 146 -2.63 24.78 0.57
CA ALA A 146 -3.75 24.73 -0.38
C ALA A 146 -3.37 24.23 -1.80
N ASN A 147 -2.11 24.13 -2.11
CA ASN A 147 -1.58 23.84 -3.45
C ASN A 147 -1.09 22.41 -3.63
N SER A 148 -1.13 21.54 -2.63
CA SER A 148 -0.76 20.12 -2.82
C SER A 148 -1.95 19.31 -3.30
N VAL A 149 -1.77 18.50 -4.33
CA VAL A 149 -2.77 17.52 -4.81
C VAL A 149 -3.21 16.61 -3.65
N ALA A 150 -2.34 16.39 -2.68
CA ALA A 150 -2.57 15.60 -1.47
C ALA A 150 -3.50 16.30 -0.46
N ALA A 151 -3.52 17.62 -0.41
CA ALA A 151 -4.28 18.42 0.55
C ALA A 151 -5.66 18.88 0.05
N SER A 152 -6.11 18.38 -1.09
CA SER A 152 -7.39 18.82 -1.68
C SER A 152 -8.56 18.53 -0.72
N PRO A 153 -9.37 19.58 -0.39
CA PRO A 153 -10.58 19.41 0.43
C PRO A 153 -11.55 18.35 -0.12
N SER A 154 -11.50 18.08 -1.44
CA SER A 154 -12.31 17.06 -2.09
C SER A 154 -12.03 15.65 -1.58
N ARG A 155 -10.86 15.40 -0.99
CA ARG A 155 -10.52 14.08 -0.43
C ARG A 155 -11.08 13.84 0.96
N MET A 156 -11.38 14.89 1.68
CA MET A 156 -12.11 14.83 2.96
C MET A 156 -13.59 14.61 2.74
N ASN A 157 -14.11 14.91 1.55
CA ASN A 157 -15.50 14.75 1.16
C ASN A 157 -15.55 14.08 -0.22
N LEU A 158 -15.74 12.78 -0.24
CA LEU A 158 -15.96 12.03 -1.47
C LEU A 158 -17.45 11.73 -1.62
N PRO A 159 -18.08 12.13 -2.74
CA PRO A 159 -19.42 11.66 -3.05
C PRO A 159 -19.45 10.14 -3.14
N SER A 160 -20.65 9.57 -3.06
CA SER A 160 -20.81 8.12 -3.08
C SER A 160 -20.18 7.52 -4.34
N VAL A 161 -19.30 6.55 -4.17
CA VAL A 161 -18.62 5.81 -5.22
C VAL A 161 -18.92 4.34 -5.06
N THR A 162 -19.54 3.73 -6.07
CA THR A 162 -19.71 2.27 -6.10
C THR A 162 -18.46 1.63 -6.67
N VAL A 163 -17.91 0.65 -5.97
CA VAL A 163 -16.72 -0.08 -6.40
C VAL A 163 -17.08 -1.02 -7.54
N PRO A 164 -16.48 -0.85 -8.74
CA PRO A 164 -16.78 -1.68 -9.89
C PRO A 164 -16.45 -3.17 -9.67
N PRO A 165 -17.03 -4.08 -10.48
CA PRO A 165 -16.59 -5.47 -10.52
C PRO A 165 -15.07 -5.57 -10.75
N HIS A 166 -14.42 -6.53 -10.11
CA HIS A 166 -12.98 -6.76 -10.20
C HIS A 166 -12.09 -5.59 -9.76
N SER A 167 -12.64 -4.63 -9.02
CA SER A 167 -11.90 -3.47 -8.51
C SER A 167 -12.00 -3.36 -6.99
N TYR A 168 -11.04 -2.66 -6.39
CA TYR A 168 -10.96 -2.47 -4.95
C TYR A 168 -10.73 -0.99 -4.63
N PHE A 169 -11.45 -0.48 -3.64
CA PHE A 169 -11.20 0.86 -3.11
C PHE A 169 -10.17 0.75 -1.99
N VAL A 170 -9.01 1.36 -2.20
CA VAL A 170 -7.86 1.24 -1.27
C VAL A 170 -7.53 2.59 -0.67
N MET A 171 -7.16 2.60 0.62
CA MET A 171 -6.76 3.82 1.33
C MET A 171 -5.49 3.57 2.14
N GLY A 172 -4.69 4.62 2.31
CA GLY A 172 -3.61 4.61 3.30
C GLY A 172 -4.16 4.68 4.72
N ASP A 173 -3.46 4.08 5.68
CA ASP A 173 -3.80 4.22 7.10
C ASP A 173 -3.44 5.62 7.62
N ASN A 174 -2.55 6.32 6.92
CA ASN A 174 -2.35 7.74 7.15
C ASN A 174 -3.54 8.55 6.60
N ARG A 175 -4.46 8.88 7.50
CA ARG A 175 -5.68 9.63 7.21
C ARG A 175 -5.51 11.15 7.31
N SER A 176 -4.36 11.63 7.75
CA SER A 176 -4.08 13.06 7.82
C SER A 176 -4.17 13.70 6.43
N PRO A 177 -4.51 14.99 6.34
CA PRO A 177 -4.47 15.71 5.08
C PRO A 177 -3.09 15.57 4.41
N GLY A 178 -3.07 15.10 3.16
CA GLY A 178 -1.80 14.88 2.45
C GLY A 178 -1.02 13.62 2.81
N GLY A 179 -1.41 12.90 3.86
CA GLY A 179 -0.67 11.72 4.35
C GLY A 179 -0.69 10.50 3.43
N SER A 180 -1.65 10.40 2.51
CA SER A 180 -1.74 9.30 1.57
C SER A 180 -2.36 9.71 0.26
N LEU A 181 -1.76 9.29 -0.84
CA LEU A 181 -2.34 9.32 -2.17
C LEU A 181 -2.91 7.91 -2.47
N ASP A 182 -4.23 7.82 -2.67
CA ASP A 182 -4.95 6.55 -2.74
C ASP A 182 -6.25 6.68 -3.54
N SER A 183 -7.17 5.73 -3.42
CA SER A 183 -8.42 5.72 -4.20
C SER A 183 -9.29 6.96 -4.06
N ARG A 184 -9.06 7.78 -3.04
CA ARG A 184 -9.68 9.12 -2.94
C ARG A 184 -9.24 10.05 -4.07
N ALA A 185 -8.10 9.79 -4.67
CA ALA A 185 -7.52 10.59 -5.74
C ALA A 185 -7.66 9.93 -7.12
N PHE A 186 -7.32 8.64 -7.21
CA PHE A 186 -7.26 7.94 -8.50
C PHE A 186 -8.40 6.94 -8.72
N GLY A 187 -9.35 6.84 -7.78
CA GLY A 187 -10.46 5.89 -7.87
C GLY A 187 -10.09 4.44 -7.53
N PRO A 188 -11.02 3.49 -7.73
CA PRO A 188 -10.79 2.07 -7.47
C PRO A 188 -9.67 1.49 -8.32
N VAL A 189 -8.97 0.49 -7.77
CA VAL A 189 -7.84 -0.23 -8.40
C VAL A 189 -8.34 -1.56 -8.95
N ASP A 190 -8.06 -1.84 -10.23
CA ASP A 190 -8.40 -3.12 -10.86
C ASP A 190 -7.55 -4.26 -10.23
N VAL A 191 -8.14 -5.45 -10.05
CA VAL A 191 -7.47 -6.63 -9.51
C VAL A 191 -6.19 -7.01 -10.30
N ARG A 192 -6.14 -6.69 -11.59
CA ARG A 192 -4.96 -6.94 -12.45
C ARG A 192 -3.75 -6.09 -12.06
N ASP A 193 -3.99 -4.91 -11.49
CA ASP A 193 -2.93 -4.04 -11.00
C ASP A 193 -2.47 -4.42 -9.58
N ILE A 194 -3.23 -5.25 -8.85
CA ILE A 194 -2.85 -5.76 -7.54
C ILE A 194 -1.90 -6.95 -7.70
N SER A 195 -0.73 -6.86 -7.07
CA SER A 195 0.30 -7.90 -7.13
C SER A 195 0.03 -9.03 -6.14
N ALA A 196 -0.18 -8.67 -4.88
CA ALA A 196 -0.48 -9.62 -3.82
C ALA A 196 -0.91 -8.88 -2.54
N ARG A 197 -1.41 -9.66 -1.57
CA ARG A 197 -1.64 -9.21 -0.20
C ARG A 197 -0.34 -9.30 0.62
N ALA A 198 -0.07 -8.33 1.45
CA ALA A 198 0.97 -8.39 2.47
C ALA A 198 0.45 -9.22 3.66
N VAL A 199 1.14 -10.30 4.01
CA VAL A 199 0.69 -11.21 5.07
C VAL A 199 1.49 -11.08 6.35
N VAL A 200 2.75 -10.70 6.25
CA VAL A 200 3.68 -10.58 7.38
C VAL A 200 4.59 -9.38 7.17
N SER A 201 4.80 -8.59 8.22
CA SER A 201 5.97 -7.71 8.32
C SER A 201 7.11 -8.51 8.93
N VAL A 202 8.25 -8.62 8.25
CA VAL A 202 9.36 -9.49 8.66
C VAL A 202 10.60 -8.71 9.11
N TRP A 203 10.71 -7.44 8.76
CA TRP A 203 11.87 -6.60 9.07
C TRP A 203 11.44 -5.14 9.28
N PRO A 204 12.12 -4.35 10.14
CA PRO A 204 13.21 -4.74 11.04
C PRO A 204 12.73 -5.72 12.13
N LEU A 205 13.63 -6.47 12.75
CA LEU A 205 13.26 -7.38 13.84
C LEU A 205 12.84 -6.62 15.10
N ILE A 206 13.44 -5.46 15.34
CA ILE A 206 13.16 -4.60 16.50
C ILE A 206 12.85 -3.21 16.00
N ARG A 207 11.84 -2.57 16.60
CA ARG A 207 11.46 -1.18 16.31
C ARG A 207 11.15 -0.42 17.60
N LYS A 208 11.19 0.90 17.56
CA LYS A 208 10.70 1.76 18.64
C LYS A 208 9.17 1.66 18.73
N ALA A 209 8.62 1.62 19.94
CA ALA A 209 7.19 1.44 20.15
C ALA A 209 6.36 2.59 19.56
N SER A 210 6.83 3.83 19.68
CA SER A 210 6.13 5.01 19.20
C SER A 210 6.76 5.58 17.93
N ALA A 211 5.94 6.11 17.04
CA ALA A 211 6.34 6.87 15.86
C ALA A 211 5.42 8.07 15.71
N THR A 212 5.99 9.27 15.68
CA THR A 212 5.23 10.52 15.58
C THR A 212 5.60 11.21 14.26
N PRO A 213 4.71 11.21 13.28
CA PRO A 213 4.93 11.95 12.04
C PRO A 213 4.59 13.43 12.22
N PRO A 214 5.16 14.32 11.42
CA PRO A 214 4.73 15.69 11.34
C PRO A 214 3.33 15.76 10.70
N CYS A 215 2.52 16.71 11.14
CA CYS A 215 1.13 16.89 10.69
C CYS A 215 0.94 18.15 9.83
N ASP A 216 1.95 18.56 9.11
CA ASP A 216 1.94 19.79 8.29
C ASP A 216 1.22 19.65 6.93
N GLY A 217 0.56 18.51 6.69
CA GLY A 217 -0.24 18.27 5.48
C GLY A 217 0.56 18.15 4.17
N GLY A 218 1.88 18.22 4.25
CA GLY A 218 2.76 17.99 3.12
C GLY A 218 3.03 16.49 2.90
N PRO A 219 3.75 16.14 1.80
CA PRO A 219 4.33 14.82 1.69
C PRO A 219 5.17 14.57 2.94
N GLN A 220 4.95 13.44 3.59
CA GLN A 220 5.59 13.09 4.85
C GLN A 220 6.91 12.39 4.56
N PRO A 221 8.04 13.12 4.38
CA PRO A 221 9.31 12.49 4.18
C PRO A 221 9.67 11.73 5.46
N GLU A 222 10.29 10.59 5.29
CA GLU A 222 10.73 9.68 6.33
C GLU A 222 11.56 10.35 7.41
N GLU A 223 12.39 11.29 6.99
CA GLU A 223 13.29 12.06 7.86
C GLU A 223 12.56 12.88 8.93
N ARG A 224 11.26 13.13 8.72
CA ARG A 224 10.43 13.87 9.67
C ARG A 224 9.70 13.00 10.67
N VAL A 225 9.72 11.67 10.51
CA VAL A 225 9.09 10.76 11.47
C VAL A 225 10.03 10.57 12.65
N THR A 226 9.60 10.95 13.86
CA THR A 226 10.36 10.71 15.08
C THR A 226 9.97 9.37 15.69
N PHE A 227 10.96 8.54 16.02
CA PHE A 227 10.75 7.25 16.67
C PHE A 227 11.20 7.32 18.13
N SER A 228 10.32 6.95 19.06
CA SER A 228 10.54 7.03 20.50
C SER A 228 9.94 5.83 21.24
N GLY A 229 10.16 5.78 22.58
CA GLY A 229 9.66 4.71 23.41
C GLY A 229 10.60 3.52 23.52
N HIS A 230 10.11 2.45 24.14
CA HIS A 230 10.85 1.20 24.29
C HIS A 230 10.99 0.46 22.95
N GLU A 231 11.93 -0.47 22.90
CA GLU A 231 12.07 -1.37 21.75
C GLU A 231 11.09 -2.52 21.86
N GLU A 232 10.43 -2.86 20.72
CA GLU A 232 9.49 -3.95 20.64
C GLU A 232 9.80 -4.87 19.46
N TRP A 233 9.37 -6.12 19.55
CA TRP A 233 9.45 -7.09 18.46
C TRP A 233 8.53 -6.68 17.32
N ASN A 234 9.08 -6.51 16.12
CA ASN A 234 8.33 -6.02 14.98
C ASN A 234 7.66 -7.10 14.11
N PRO A 235 8.28 -8.28 13.85
CA PRO A 235 7.64 -9.28 13.00
C PRO A 235 6.25 -9.64 13.48
N ARG A 236 5.25 -9.45 12.60
CA ARG A 236 3.84 -9.64 12.94
C ARG A 236 3.00 -10.02 11.72
N LEU A 237 1.93 -10.76 11.97
CA LEU A 237 0.92 -11.03 10.95
C LEU A 237 0.11 -9.75 10.67
N LEU A 238 -0.16 -9.52 9.40
CA LEU A 238 -0.98 -8.40 8.93
C LEU A 238 -2.38 -8.95 8.62
N LEU A 239 -3.14 -9.13 9.69
CA LEU A 239 -4.52 -9.61 9.56
C LEU A 239 -5.47 -8.45 9.18
N PRO A 240 -6.58 -8.74 8.45
CA PRO A 240 -7.59 -7.75 8.09
C PRO A 240 -8.38 -7.24 9.29
#